data_45968645d7ab3422c40782bc5a515500
#
_entry.id   45968645d7ab3422c40782bc5a515500
#
_cell.length_a   1.000
_cell.length_b   1.000
_cell.length_c   1.000
_cell.angle_alpha   90.00
_cell.angle_beta   90.00
_cell.angle_gamma   90.00
#
_symmetry.space_group_name_H-M   'P 1'
#
loop_
_entity.id
_entity.type
_entity.pdbx_description
1 polymer ?
#
loop_
_entity_poly.entity_id
_entity_poly.type
_entity_poly.pdbx_seq_one_letter_code
_entity_poly.pdbx_strand_id
1 'polypeptide(L)'
;MLGNQDAVVTIAVKDLTVAQKFYEDKLGLKKVDLGDSGQEEEVLSLKSGSSRVNVYRSKYAGTNQATAATWVVPDVDGTVRDLKAKGVAFERYDLPEMNHEGDVHVAGKLRAAWFKDPDGNILSLVNP
;
A
#
# COMPACT_ATOMS: atom_id res chain seq x y z
N MET A 1 -25.10 -7.92 -7.94
CA MET A 1 -24.78 -7.79 -6.51
C MET A 1 -23.45 -7.05 -6.32
N LEU A 2 -22.42 -7.71 -5.81
CA LEU A 2 -21.16 -7.01 -5.53
C LEU A 2 -20.40 -6.59 -6.78
N GLY A 3 -20.62 -7.24 -7.90
CA GLY A 3 -19.95 -6.86 -9.15
C GLY A 3 -20.26 -5.44 -9.64
N ASN A 4 -21.31 -4.82 -9.12
CA ASN A 4 -21.69 -3.44 -9.47
C ASN A 4 -21.29 -2.44 -8.38
N GLN A 5 -20.57 -2.88 -7.35
CA GLN A 5 -20.14 -2.04 -6.24
C GLN A 5 -18.62 -1.94 -6.21
N ASP A 6 -18.12 -0.78 -5.82
CA ASP A 6 -16.68 -0.58 -5.70
C ASP A 6 -16.16 -1.25 -4.43
N ALA A 7 -15.02 -1.91 -4.56
CA ALA A 7 -14.33 -2.46 -3.40
C ALA A 7 -13.36 -1.40 -2.85
N VAL A 8 -13.20 -1.39 -1.54
CA VAL A 8 -12.29 -0.47 -0.86
C VAL A 8 -11.18 -1.30 -0.18
N VAL A 9 -9.93 -0.94 -0.44
CA VAL A 9 -8.79 -1.53 0.27
C VAL A 9 -8.88 -1.13 1.73
N THR A 10 -8.74 -2.09 2.64
CA THR A 10 -8.88 -1.84 4.08
C THR A 10 -7.67 -2.43 4.81
N ILE A 11 -6.91 -1.59 5.49
CA ILE A 11 -5.62 -1.94 6.09
C ILE A 11 -5.67 -1.67 7.60
N ALA A 12 -5.26 -2.66 8.37
CA ALA A 12 -5.21 -2.57 9.84
C ALA A 12 -3.88 -1.96 10.29
N VAL A 13 -3.94 -0.97 11.17
CA VAL A 13 -2.76 -0.32 11.75
C VAL A 13 -2.90 -0.17 13.26
N LYS A 14 -1.79 0.05 13.95
CA LYS A 14 -1.81 0.25 15.41
C LYS A 14 -2.05 1.71 15.77
N ASP A 15 -1.47 2.63 15.01
CA ASP A 15 -1.50 4.07 15.30
C ASP A 15 -1.88 4.82 14.03
N LEU A 16 -3.05 5.49 14.04
CA LEU A 16 -3.54 6.22 12.88
C LEU A 16 -2.67 7.42 12.52
N THR A 17 -2.04 8.07 13.50
CA THR A 17 -1.15 9.22 13.24
C THR A 17 0.09 8.79 12.48
N VAL A 18 0.72 7.69 12.91
CA VAL A 18 1.89 7.12 12.23
C VAL A 18 1.51 6.65 10.82
N ALA A 19 0.38 5.97 10.70
CA ALA A 19 -0.11 5.49 9.41
C ALA A 19 -0.40 6.65 8.46
N GLN A 20 -1.04 7.71 8.94
CA GLN A 20 -1.35 8.88 8.13
C GLN A 20 -0.09 9.50 7.55
N LYS A 21 0.95 9.67 8.36
CA LYS A 21 2.22 10.20 7.86
C LYS A 21 2.83 9.34 6.77
N PHE A 22 2.80 8.02 6.97
CA PHE A 22 3.35 7.11 5.98
C PHE A 22 2.58 7.18 4.65
N TYR A 23 1.27 7.01 4.72
CA TYR A 23 0.44 6.94 3.51
C TYR A 23 0.32 8.28 2.80
N GLU A 24 0.29 9.39 3.52
CA GLU A 24 0.23 10.72 2.90
C GLU A 24 1.60 11.20 2.46
N ASP A 25 2.60 11.21 3.35
CA ASP A 25 3.88 11.84 3.08
C ASP A 25 4.77 11.00 2.17
N LYS A 26 4.77 9.68 2.37
CA LYS A 26 5.63 8.79 1.59
C LYS A 26 4.92 8.23 0.35
N LEU A 27 3.69 7.81 0.48
CA LEU A 27 2.96 7.25 -0.66
C LEU A 27 2.16 8.28 -1.46
N GLY A 28 1.94 9.45 -0.92
CA GLY A 28 1.26 10.53 -1.64
C GLY A 28 -0.26 10.41 -1.69
N LEU A 29 -0.86 9.59 -0.84
CA LEU A 29 -2.33 9.51 -0.74
C LEU A 29 -2.87 10.75 -0.04
N LYS A 30 -4.15 11.05 -0.23
CA LYS A 30 -4.77 12.24 0.35
C LYS A 30 -5.94 11.86 1.25
N LYS A 31 -5.99 12.47 2.42
CA LYS A 31 -7.10 12.28 3.34
C LYS A 31 -8.41 12.74 2.70
N VAL A 32 -9.44 11.90 2.84
CA VAL A 32 -10.80 12.25 2.44
C VAL A 32 -11.53 12.75 3.67
N ASP A 33 -12.17 13.92 3.54
CA ASP A 33 -12.99 14.45 4.61
C ASP A 33 -14.34 13.75 4.58
N LEU A 34 -14.64 13.00 5.63
CA LEU A 34 -15.89 12.27 5.78
C LEU A 34 -16.93 13.07 6.56
N GLY A 35 -16.64 14.33 6.93
CA GLY A 35 -17.52 15.15 7.74
C GLY A 35 -17.59 14.69 9.19
N ASP A 36 -18.64 15.10 9.91
CA ASP A 36 -18.80 14.84 11.34
C ASP A 36 -19.43 13.48 11.62
N SER A 37 -18.96 12.43 10.97
CA SER A 37 -19.54 11.10 11.15
C SER A 37 -19.20 10.47 12.51
N GLY A 38 -18.26 11.03 13.27
CA GLY A 38 -17.83 10.49 14.56
C GLY A 38 -16.95 9.26 14.46
N GLN A 39 -16.64 8.80 13.25
CA GLN A 39 -15.80 7.62 13.02
C GLN A 39 -14.37 7.98 12.70
N GLU A 40 -14.03 9.26 12.67
CA GLU A 40 -12.71 9.73 12.27
C GLU A 40 -11.58 9.28 13.19
N GLU A 41 -11.90 8.91 14.44
CA GLU A 41 -10.90 8.48 15.41
C GLU A 41 -10.45 7.04 15.19
N GLU A 42 -11.26 6.22 14.51
CA GLU A 42 -11.00 4.80 14.32
C GLU A 42 -10.66 4.43 12.88
N VAL A 43 -11.07 5.25 11.93
CA VAL A 43 -10.88 4.98 10.50
C VAL A 43 -10.38 6.25 9.81
N LEU A 44 -9.31 6.08 9.02
CA LEU A 44 -8.78 7.12 8.15
C LEU A 44 -9.06 6.69 6.71
N SER A 45 -9.81 7.49 5.97
CA SER A 45 -10.07 7.22 4.56
C SER A 45 -9.17 8.08 3.69
N LEU A 46 -8.46 7.43 2.77
CA LEU A 46 -7.48 8.08 1.90
C LEU A 46 -7.87 7.86 0.45
N LYS A 47 -7.60 8.86 -0.38
CA LYS A 47 -7.82 8.78 -1.81
C LYS A 47 -6.53 8.34 -2.51
N SER A 48 -6.65 7.35 -3.39
CA SER A 48 -5.56 6.86 -4.24
C SER A 48 -6.11 6.76 -5.67
N GLY A 49 -5.72 7.72 -6.52
CA GLY A 49 -6.32 7.82 -7.84
C GLY A 49 -7.83 8.03 -7.73
N SER A 50 -8.62 7.18 -8.38
CA SER A 50 -10.08 7.19 -8.25
C SER A 50 -10.60 6.20 -7.20
N SER A 51 -9.70 5.49 -6.52
CA SER A 51 -10.05 4.49 -5.51
C SER A 51 -9.80 5.03 -4.10
N ARG A 52 -10.18 4.24 -3.10
CA ARG A 52 -9.97 4.58 -1.69
C ARG A 52 -9.21 3.50 -0.97
N VAL A 53 -8.42 3.94 -0.01
CA VAL A 53 -7.73 3.07 0.95
C VAL A 53 -8.21 3.51 2.34
N ASN A 54 -8.87 2.62 3.05
CA ASN A 54 -9.23 2.85 4.45
C ASN A 54 -8.17 2.22 5.34
N VAL A 55 -7.77 2.98 6.34
CA VAL A 55 -6.80 2.55 7.35
C VAL A 55 -7.51 2.62 8.70
N TYR A 56 -7.52 1.54 9.47
CA TYR A 56 -8.25 1.50 10.73
C TYR A 56 -7.43 0.85 11.83
N ARG A 57 -7.75 1.21 13.07
CA ARG A 57 -7.05 0.66 14.24
C ARG A 57 -7.49 -0.77 14.51
N SER A 58 -6.51 -1.66 14.66
CA SER A 58 -6.79 -3.05 15.00
C SER A 58 -5.58 -3.65 15.71
N LYS A 59 -5.84 -4.47 16.73
CA LYS A 59 -4.81 -5.25 17.39
C LYS A 59 -4.17 -6.30 16.47
N TYR A 60 -4.79 -6.58 15.34
CA TYR A 60 -4.26 -7.54 14.37
C TYR A 60 -3.40 -6.89 13.28
N ALA A 61 -3.07 -5.61 13.44
CA ALA A 61 -2.21 -4.90 12.48
C ALA A 61 -0.88 -5.64 12.29
N GLY A 62 -0.47 -5.78 11.02
CA GLY A 62 0.82 -6.38 10.68
C GLY A 62 0.91 -7.88 10.87
N THR A 63 -0.18 -8.56 11.21
CA THR A 63 -0.15 -10.01 11.41
C THR A 63 -0.32 -10.81 10.12
N ASN A 64 -0.82 -10.18 9.07
CA ASN A 64 -0.96 -10.82 7.77
C ASN A 64 0.40 -10.86 7.06
N GLN A 65 0.80 -12.04 6.61
CA GLN A 65 2.06 -12.23 5.90
C GLN A 65 1.89 -12.25 4.38
N ALA A 66 0.70 -11.95 3.90
CA ALA A 66 0.40 -11.85 2.47
C ALA A 66 0.23 -10.38 2.06
N THR A 67 0.26 -10.12 0.76
CA THR A 67 0.05 -8.77 0.24
C THR A 67 -1.33 -8.25 0.60
N ALA A 68 -1.38 -7.07 1.22
CA ALA A 68 -2.62 -6.45 1.64
C ALA A 68 -3.20 -5.51 0.58
N ALA A 69 -2.34 -4.87 -0.20
CA ALA A 69 -2.77 -3.94 -1.26
C ALA A 69 -1.74 -3.91 -2.37
N THR A 70 -2.20 -3.70 -3.59
CA THR A 70 -1.35 -3.61 -4.77
C THR A 70 -1.73 -2.37 -5.57
N TRP A 71 -0.72 -1.58 -5.94
CA TRP A 71 -0.90 -0.49 -6.89
C TRP A 71 -0.38 -0.93 -8.26
N VAL A 72 -1.20 -0.75 -9.28
CA VAL A 72 -0.78 -0.95 -10.66
C VAL A 72 -0.21 0.39 -11.15
N VAL A 73 1.07 0.41 -11.49
CA VAL A 73 1.77 1.65 -11.86
C VAL A 73 2.41 1.50 -13.24
N PRO A 74 2.47 2.58 -14.03
CA PRO A 74 3.04 2.49 -15.38
C PRO A 74 4.56 2.24 -15.39
N ASP A 75 5.26 2.68 -14.35
CA ASP A 75 6.72 2.56 -14.24
C ASP A 75 7.10 2.08 -12.84
N VAL A 76 7.24 0.76 -12.68
CA VAL A 76 7.59 0.17 -11.38
C VAL A 76 8.95 0.65 -10.91
N ASP A 77 9.96 0.65 -11.80
CA ASP A 77 11.33 1.06 -11.42
C ASP A 77 11.38 2.52 -10.97
N GLY A 78 10.70 3.40 -11.69
CA GLY A 78 10.62 4.81 -11.33
C GLY A 78 9.92 5.03 -10.00
N THR A 79 8.82 4.32 -9.76
CA THR A 79 8.07 4.42 -8.51
C THR A 79 8.92 3.89 -7.34
N VAL A 80 9.64 2.80 -7.53
CA VAL A 80 10.57 2.28 -6.52
C VAL A 80 11.62 3.35 -6.16
N ARG A 81 12.23 3.98 -7.17
CA ARG A 81 13.23 5.04 -6.92
C ARG A 81 12.63 6.19 -6.12
N ASP A 82 11.43 6.63 -6.49
CA ASP A 82 10.78 7.75 -5.82
C ASP A 82 10.46 7.43 -4.36
N LEU A 83 9.96 6.24 -4.10
CA LEU A 83 9.64 5.80 -2.73
C LEU A 83 10.90 5.60 -1.90
N LYS A 84 11.96 5.04 -2.48
CA LYS A 84 13.25 4.90 -1.78
C LYS A 84 13.83 6.27 -1.41
N ALA A 85 13.67 7.26 -2.27
CA ALA A 85 14.10 8.63 -1.97
C ALA A 85 13.37 9.22 -0.77
N LYS A 86 12.17 8.74 -0.49
CA LYS A 86 11.39 9.14 0.69
C LYS A 86 11.62 8.24 1.91
N GLY A 87 12.57 7.33 1.83
CA GLY A 87 12.93 6.47 2.95
C GLY A 87 12.16 5.16 3.04
N VAL A 88 11.42 4.78 2.01
CA VAL A 88 10.74 3.47 1.98
C VAL A 88 11.76 2.39 1.64
N ALA A 89 11.80 1.33 2.46
CA ALA A 89 12.66 0.17 2.22
C ALA A 89 11.86 -0.91 1.50
N PHE A 90 12.49 -1.54 0.50
CA PHE A 90 11.87 -2.58 -0.28
C PHE A 90 12.35 -3.96 0.13
N GLU A 91 11.46 -4.94 0.05
CA GLU A 91 11.72 -6.32 0.39
C GLU A 91 12.17 -7.10 -0.85
N ARG A 92 13.00 -8.12 -0.66
CA ARG A 92 13.37 -9.07 -1.70
C ARG A 92 12.93 -10.46 -1.29
N TYR A 93 12.19 -11.10 -2.16
CA TYR A 93 11.72 -12.46 -1.94
C TYR A 93 12.34 -13.41 -2.96
N ASP A 94 12.71 -14.60 -2.52
CA ASP A 94 13.17 -15.66 -3.42
C ASP A 94 11.94 -16.41 -3.92
N LEU A 95 11.41 -15.95 -5.04
CA LEU A 95 10.22 -16.55 -5.67
C LEU A 95 10.66 -17.41 -6.86
N PRO A 96 10.07 -18.61 -7.04
CA PRO A 96 10.38 -19.44 -8.19
C PRO A 96 10.15 -18.70 -9.50
N GLU A 97 11.07 -18.86 -10.45
CA GLU A 97 10.98 -18.29 -11.79
C GLU A 97 10.99 -16.76 -11.83
N MET A 98 11.39 -16.09 -10.75
CA MET A 98 11.57 -14.64 -10.73
C MET A 98 13.02 -14.27 -10.54
N ASN A 99 13.48 -13.30 -11.30
CA ASN A 99 14.81 -12.70 -11.17
C ASN A 99 14.70 -11.34 -10.50
N HIS A 100 15.80 -10.84 -9.96
CA HIS A 100 15.86 -9.52 -9.36
C HIS A 100 16.61 -8.55 -10.26
N GLU A 101 16.04 -7.35 -10.43
CA GLU A 101 16.75 -6.19 -10.97
C GLU A 101 16.67 -5.11 -9.89
N GLY A 102 17.71 -5.06 -9.04
CA GLY A 102 17.65 -4.25 -7.83
C GLY A 102 16.58 -4.81 -6.88
N ASP A 103 15.62 -3.98 -6.50
CA ASP A 103 14.50 -4.38 -5.65
C ASP A 103 13.29 -4.86 -6.46
N VAL A 104 13.36 -4.80 -7.77
CA VAL A 104 12.25 -5.20 -8.64
C VAL A 104 12.40 -6.69 -8.98
N HIS A 105 11.31 -7.42 -8.79
CA HIS A 105 11.22 -8.83 -9.16
C HIS A 105 10.70 -8.91 -10.58
N VAL A 106 11.34 -9.71 -11.42
CA VAL A 106 11.05 -9.78 -12.86
C VAL A 106 10.77 -11.21 -13.27
N ALA A 107 9.65 -11.42 -13.96
CA ALA A 107 9.30 -12.69 -14.57
C ALA A 107 8.67 -12.40 -15.94
N GLY A 108 9.45 -12.60 -17.03
CA GLY A 108 9.00 -12.19 -18.35
C GLY A 108 8.71 -10.70 -18.42
N LYS A 109 7.48 -10.34 -18.72
CA LYS A 109 7.04 -8.93 -18.77
C LYS A 109 6.55 -8.41 -17.43
N LEU A 110 6.34 -9.28 -16.45
CA LEU A 110 5.88 -8.89 -15.13
C LEU A 110 7.02 -8.24 -14.35
N ARG A 111 6.74 -7.09 -13.79
CA ARG A 111 7.64 -6.40 -12.86
C ARG A 111 6.86 -6.10 -11.59
N ALA A 112 7.41 -6.49 -10.45
CA ALA A 112 6.75 -6.34 -9.16
C ALA A 112 7.74 -5.95 -8.08
N ALA A 113 7.29 -5.17 -7.11
CA ALA A 113 8.10 -4.79 -5.96
C ALA A 113 7.23 -4.79 -4.71
N TRP A 114 7.83 -5.13 -3.56
CA TRP A 114 7.13 -5.19 -2.28
C TRP A 114 7.82 -4.32 -1.25
N PHE A 115 7.01 -3.69 -0.42
CA PHE A 115 7.48 -2.90 0.71
C PHE A 115 6.49 -3.04 1.86
N LYS A 116 6.87 -2.54 3.03
CA LYS A 116 6.02 -2.63 4.21
C LYS A 116 5.67 -1.26 4.74
N ASP A 117 4.47 -1.14 5.30
CA ASP A 117 4.11 0.03 6.06
C ASP A 117 4.73 -0.06 7.48
N PRO A 118 4.56 0.97 8.34
CA PRO A 118 5.17 0.96 9.68
C PRO A 118 4.74 -0.21 10.57
N ASP A 119 3.58 -0.81 10.32
CA ASP A 119 3.10 -1.96 11.10
C ASP A 119 3.52 -3.29 10.52
N GLY A 120 4.19 -3.29 9.37
CA GLY A 120 4.60 -4.52 8.70
C GLY A 120 3.58 -5.05 7.70
N ASN A 121 2.52 -4.29 7.39
CA ASN A 121 1.60 -4.67 6.32
C ASN A 121 2.34 -4.68 4.99
N ILE A 122 2.15 -5.74 4.22
CA ILE A 122 2.87 -5.95 2.96
C ILE A 122 2.10 -5.31 1.81
N LEU A 123 2.77 -4.42 1.10
CA LEU A 123 2.21 -3.65 0.00
C LEU A 123 3.02 -3.93 -1.27
N SER A 124 2.39 -3.85 -2.42
CA SER A 124 3.09 -4.15 -3.67
C SER A 124 2.80 -3.15 -4.78
N LEU A 125 3.74 -3.08 -5.71
CA LEU A 125 3.63 -2.37 -6.97
C LEU A 125 3.76 -3.39 -8.09
N VAL A 126 2.93 -3.27 -9.11
CA VAL A 126 3.04 -4.11 -10.31
C VAL A 126 2.82 -3.24 -11.55
N ASN A 127 3.36 -3.67 -12.67
CA ASN A 127 3.08 -3.02 -13.95
C ASN A 127 1.73 -3.47 -14.51
N PRO A 128 1.13 -2.67 -15.41
CA PRO A 128 -0.13 -3.06 -16.04
C PRO A 128 0.01 -4.26 -16.96
#